data_5990d8479e309d86399ea905a94fedac
#
_entry.id   5990d8479e309d86399ea905a94fedac
#
_cell.length_a   1.000
_cell.length_b   1.000
_cell.length_c   1.000
_cell.angle_alpha   90.00
_cell.angle_beta   90.00
_cell.angle_gamma   90.00
#
_symmetry.space_group_name_H-M   'P 1'
#
loop_
_entity.id
_entity.type
_entity.pdbx_description
1 polymer ?
#
loop_
_entity_poly.entity_id
_entity_poly.type
_entity_poly.pdbx_seq_one_letter_code
_entity_poly.pdbx_strand_id
1 'polypeptide(L)'
;LIKQNINQSNFPETNLHKFLFAYYADGMDPFLPLIKSTDSQVEIDGIAFFDGAKMVHSLPYSEAFNFKIMKQDFNRGTKGIKYKEEHIVLENIGSRVTYHVIDGIEHPKFLLDIKIKGFINEVQNINLMLNGPVIKSMEKDFEKSLQAQCIEMIERFQELKIDPLGLGNDLKNRRENFDLKKWEDVYPTVPVDVKIDVEIIETGITS
;
A
#
# COMPACT_ATOMS: atom_id res chain seq x y z
N LEU A 1 -3.49 -11.84 -20.44
CA LEU A 1 -4.17 -12.37 -19.22
C LEU A 1 -3.52 -11.84 -17.94
N ILE A 2 -2.20 -11.99 -17.71
CA ILE A 2 -1.53 -11.52 -16.50
C ILE A 2 -1.62 -9.99 -16.33
N LYS A 3 -1.41 -9.19 -17.39
CA LYS A 3 -1.51 -7.71 -17.32
C LYS A 3 -2.91 -7.20 -16.97
N GLN A 4 -3.97 -7.85 -17.44
CA GLN A 4 -5.35 -7.44 -17.13
C GLN A 4 -5.71 -7.71 -15.67
N ASN A 5 -5.27 -8.84 -15.12
CA ASN A 5 -5.51 -9.17 -13.72
C ASN A 5 -4.70 -8.29 -12.75
N ILE A 6 -3.48 -7.90 -13.12
CA ILE A 6 -2.65 -6.98 -12.31
C ILE A 6 -3.26 -5.57 -12.27
N ASN A 7 -3.79 -5.06 -13.39
CA ASN A 7 -4.40 -3.72 -13.43
C ASN A 7 -5.75 -3.61 -12.70
N GLN A 8 -6.42 -4.74 -12.47
CA GLN A 8 -7.69 -4.82 -11.72
C GLN A 8 -7.50 -5.37 -10.31
N SER A 9 -6.31 -5.85 -9.98
CA SER A 9 -6.01 -6.47 -8.70
C SER A 9 -5.50 -5.47 -7.67
N ASN A 10 -5.58 -5.85 -6.41
CA ASN A 10 -4.99 -5.12 -5.29
C ASN A 10 -3.45 -5.22 -5.25
N PHE A 11 -2.84 -5.81 -6.26
CA PHE A 11 -1.41 -6.01 -6.36
C PHE A 11 -0.72 -4.77 -6.96
N PRO A 12 0.43 -4.32 -6.42
CA PRO A 12 1.20 -3.23 -7.01
C PRO A 12 1.77 -3.62 -8.37
N GLU A 13 1.79 -2.66 -9.29
CA GLU A 13 2.34 -2.88 -10.60
C GLU A 13 3.86 -3.06 -10.55
N THR A 14 4.35 -4.22 -10.98
CA THR A 14 5.77 -4.50 -11.11
C THR A 14 6.08 -5.26 -12.39
N ASN A 15 7.32 -5.23 -12.81
CA ASN A 15 7.87 -5.99 -13.94
C ASN A 15 9.39 -6.17 -13.75
N LEU A 16 10.02 -6.91 -14.63
CA LEU A 16 11.46 -7.16 -14.54
C LEU A 16 12.29 -5.86 -14.54
N HIS A 17 11.88 -4.87 -15.32
CA HIS A 17 12.60 -3.58 -15.35
C HIS A 17 12.51 -2.86 -14.00
N LYS A 18 11.31 -2.76 -13.40
CA LYS A 18 11.11 -2.15 -12.07
C LYS A 18 11.86 -2.93 -10.99
N PHE A 19 11.90 -4.25 -11.08
CA PHE A 19 12.69 -5.09 -10.17
C PHE A 19 14.17 -4.79 -10.28
N LEU A 20 14.73 -4.81 -11.49
CA LEU A 20 16.15 -4.52 -11.71
C LEU A 20 16.51 -3.08 -11.31
N PHE A 21 15.60 -2.13 -11.60
CA PHE A 21 15.79 -0.75 -11.14
C PHE A 21 15.92 -0.70 -9.60
N ALA A 22 15.00 -1.32 -8.87
CA ALA A 22 15.05 -1.34 -7.41
C ALA A 22 16.26 -2.11 -6.88
N TYR A 23 16.66 -3.19 -7.56
CA TYR A 23 17.83 -3.99 -7.20
C TYR A 23 19.16 -3.22 -7.27
N TYR A 24 19.29 -2.29 -8.24
CA TYR A 24 20.50 -1.50 -8.43
C TYR A 24 20.40 -0.07 -7.89
N ALA A 25 19.22 0.35 -7.44
CA ALA A 25 19.02 1.67 -6.89
C ALA A 25 19.46 1.73 -5.42
N ASP A 26 20.14 2.82 -5.04
CA ASP A 26 20.41 3.08 -3.64
C ASP A 26 19.12 3.48 -2.90
N GLY A 27 18.91 2.92 -1.71
CA GLY A 27 17.80 3.25 -0.83
C GLY A 27 16.45 2.75 -1.32
N MET A 28 16.43 1.59 -2.00
CA MET A 28 15.22 0.91 -2.41
C MET A 28 15.47 -0.59 -2.54
N ASP A 29 14.55 -1.40 -2.06
CA ASP A 29 14.59 -2.85 -2.18
C ASP A 29 13.51 -3.39 -3.13
N PRO A 30 13.82 -4.45 -3.90
CA PRO A 30 12.91 -4.98 -4.89
C PRO A 30 11.85 -5.89 -4.29
N PHE A 31 10.72 -5.98 -5.00
CA PHE A 31 9.65 -6.92 -4.71
C PHE A 31 9.12 -7.56 -6.00
N LEU A 32 8.56 -8.76 -5.86
CA LEU A 32 7.91 -9.52 -6.95
C LEU A 32 6.60 -10.14 -6.48
N PRO A 33 5.67 -10.44 -7.41
CA PRO A 33 4.54 -11.28 -7.10
C PRO A 33 4.99 -12.68 -6.69
N LEU A 34 4.45 -13.15 -5.58
CA LEU A 34 4.52 -14.56 -5.22
C LEU A 34 3.39 -15.27 -5.92
N ILE A 35 3.72 -16.27 -6.73
CA ILE A 35 2.75 -17.02 -7.51
C ILE A 35 2.65 -18.46 -7.00
N LYS A 36 1.44 -18.99 -7.02
CA LYS A 36 1.13 -20.38 -6.70
C LYS A 36 0.54 -21.06 -7.92
N SER A 37 1.07 -22.22 -8.25
CA SER A 37 0.49 -23.09 -9.26
C SER A 37 -0.56 -24.00 -8.65
N THR A 38 -1.75 -24.04 -9.21
CA THR A 38 -2.79 -25.03 -8.96
C THR A 38 -2.90 -25.95 -10.16
N ASP A 39 -3.65 -27.05 -10.05
CA ASP A 39 -3.78 -28.04 -11.12
C ASP A 39 -4.31 -27.46 -12.46
N SER A 40 -5.00 -26.32 -12.40
CA SER A 40 -5.66 -25.72 -13.57
C SER A 40 -5.22 -24.29 -13.90
N GLN A 41 -4.54 -23.58 -12.99
CA GLN A 41 -4.21 -22.16 -13.18
C GLN A 41 -3.05 -21.69 -12.30
N VAL A 42 -2.52 -20.51 -12.62
CA VAL A 42 -1.52 -19.80 -11.82
C VAL A 42 -2.19 -18.61 -11.16
N GLU A 43 -2.07 -18.54 -9.83
CA GLU A 43 -2.66 -17.48 -9.00
C GLU A 43 -1.57 -16.65 -8.33
N ILE A 44 -1.87 -15.38 -8.06
CA ILE A 44 -1.02 -14.52 -7.22
C ILE A 44 -1.38 -14.84 -5.76
N ASP A 45 -0.41 -15.34 -5.00
CA ASP A 45 -0.55 -15.73 -3.59
C ASP A 45 -0.12 -14.62 -2.63
N GLY A 46 0.72 -13.69 -3.10
CA GLY A 46 1.21 -12.59 -2.28
C GLY A 46 2.34 -11.78 -2.93
N ILE A 47 3.12 -11.12 -2.09
CA ILE A 47 4.28 -10.32 -2.47
C ILE A 47 5.52 -10.88 -1.80
N ALA A 48 6.57 -11.13 -2.57
CA ALA A 48 7.89 -11.48 -2.07
C ALA A 48 8.78 -10.23 -2.06
N PHE A 49 9.48 -9.98 -0.95
CA PHE A 49 10.43 -8.89 -0.77
C PHE A 49 11.85 -9.43 -0.67
N PHE A 50 12.80 -8.66 -1.19
CA PHE A 50 14.18 -9.09 -1.32
C PHE A 50 15.12 -8.07 -0.68
N ASP A 51 16.17 -8.59 -0.07
CA ASP A 51 17.40 -7.87 0.27
C ASP A 51 18.46 -8.34 -0.74
N GLY A 52 18.82 -7.46 -1.68
CA GLY A 52 19.60 -7.85 -2.83
C GLY A 52 18.97 -9.03 -3.59
N ALA A 53 19.70 -10.13 -3.74
CA ALA A 53 19.23 -11.34 -4.43
C ALA A 53 18.45 -12.31 -3.53
N LYS A 54 18.35 -12.06 -2.23
CA LYS A 54 17.77 -12.98 -1.27
C LYS A 54 16.34 -12.56 -0.91
N MET A 55 15.37 -13.45 -1.08
CA MET A 55 14.03 -13.26 -0.52
C MET A 55 14.10 -13.30 1.01
N VAL A 56 13.64 -12.24 1.67
CA VAL A 56 13.71 -12.10 3.13
C VAL A 56 12.34 -12.06 3.80
N HIS A 57 11.29 -11.72 3.04
CA HIS A 57 9.92 -11.62 3.57
C HIS A 57 8.88 -11.88 2.50
N SER A 58 7.67 -12.24 2.92
CA SER A 58 6.50 -12.28 2.07
C SER A 58 5.26 -11.77 2.78
N LEU A 59 4.41 -11.08 2.04
CA LEU A 59 3.06 -10.68 2.47
C LEU A 59 2.02 -11.54 1.76
N PRO A 60 0.95 -11.97 2.45
CA PRO A 60 -0.17 -12.64 1.82
C PRO A 60 -0.95 -11.65 0.91
N TYR A 61 -1.69 -12.19 -0.05
CA TYR A 61 -2.49 -11.37 -0.98
C TYR A 61 -3.48 -10.41 -0.27
N SER A 62 -4.00 -10.79 0.89
CA SER A 62 -4.91 -9.96 1.71
C SER A 62 -4.29 -8.63 2.18
N GLU A 63 -2.97 -8.58 2.32
CA GLU A 63 -2.21 -7.38 2.71
C GLU A 63 -1.67 -6.59 1.50
N ALA A 64 -1.76 -7.14 0.29
CA ALA A 64 -1.21 -6.51 -0.92
C ALA A 64 -1.81 -5.13 -1.20
N PHE A 65 -3.10 -4.93 -0.88
CA PHE A 65 -3.75 -3.63 -1.01
C PHE A 65 -3.07 -2.55 -0.16
N ASN A 66 -2.71 -2.87 1.09
CA ASN A 66 -2.09 -1.93 2.01
C ASN A 66 -0.69 -1.51 1.50
N PHE A 67 0.08 -2.47 0.99
CA PHE A 67 1.35 -2.15 0.33
C PHE A 67 1.15 -1.31 -0.94
N LYS A 68 0.14 -1.64 -1.77
CA LYS A 68 -0.15 -0.92 -3.00
C LYS A 68 -0.49 0.56 -2.77
N ILE A 69 -1.34 0.88 -1.78
CA ILE A 69 -1.72 2.28 -1.47
C ILE A 69 -0.54 3.12 -0.97
N MET A 70 0.44 2.50 -0.32
CA MET A 70 1.66 3.16 0.10
C MET A 70 2.68 3.32 -1.02
N LYS A 71 2.68 2.42 -2.01
CA LYS A 71 3.74 2.34 -3.03
C LYS A 71 3.47 3.14 -4.29
N GLN A 72 2.21 3.24 -4.71
CA GLN A 72 1.88 3.81 -6.03
C GLN A 72 0.46 4.34 -6.14
N ASP A 73 0.29 5.30 -7.05
CA ASP A 73 -1.03 5.72 -7.51
C ASP A 73 -1.70 4.63 -8.35
N PHE A 74 -3.02 4.51 -8.23
CA PHE A 74 -3.83 3.64 -9.10
C PHE A 74 -5.28 4.12 -9.16
N ASN A 75 -6.02 3.63 -10.17
CA ASN A 75 -7.40 4.05 -10.42
C ASN A 75 -8.43 2.91 -10.34
N ARG A 76 -7.99 1.69 -10.02
CA ARG A 76 -8.88 0.53 -9.87
C ARG A 76 -8.36 -0.37 -8.76
N GLY A 77 -9.23 -0.64 -7.82
CA GLY A 77 -8.98 -1.55 -6.72
C GLY A 77 -10.30 -1.95 -6.08
N THR A 78 -10.25 -3.00 -5.26
CA THR A 78 -11.38 -3.50 -4.50
C THR A 78 -10.91 -3.84 -3.10
N LYS A 79 -11.65 -3.44 -2.07
CA LYS A 79 -11.31 -3.76 -0.69
C LYS A 79 -12.57 -4.08 0.10
N GLY A 80 -12.59 -5.27 0.71
CA GLY A 80 -13.54 -5.59 1.77
C GLY A 80 -13.16 -4.84 3.04
N ILE A 81 -14.14 -4.21 3.65
CA ILE A 81 -14.01 -3.54 4.94
C ILE A 81 -15.05 -4.11 5.91
N LYS A 82 -14.71 -4.13 7.19
CA LYS A 82 -15.67 -4.45 8.26
C LYS A 82 -16.09 -3.14 8.91
N TYR A 83 -17.40 -2.89 8.93
CA TYR A 83 -17.99 -1.78 9.66
C TYR A 83 -19.00 -2.34 10.66
N LYS A 84 -18.72 -2.20 11.96
CA LYS A 84 -19.46 -2.91 13.02
C LYS A 84 -19.44 -4.43 12.74
N GLU A 85 -20.61 -5.05 12.57
CA GLU A 85 -20.73 -6.49 12.25
C GLU A 85 -20.95 -6.74 10.73
N GLU A 86 -20.91 -5.69 9.90
CA GLU A 86 -21.22 -5.78 8.48
C GLU A 86 -19.94 -5.86 7.63
N HIS A 87 -19.99 -6.67 6.58
CA HIS A 87 -18.97 -6.70 5.54
C HIS A 87 -19.43 -5.84 4.35
N ILE A 88 -18.60 -4.89 3.99
CA ILE A 88 -18.85 -3.94 2.91
C ILE A 88 -17.74 -4.07 1.90
N VAL A 89 -18.08 -4.07 0.62
CA VAL A 89 -17.10 -4.09 -0.47
C VAL A 89 -17.06 -2.72 -1.12
N LEU A 90 -15.89 -2.10 -1.07
CA LEU A 90 -15.58 -0.91 -1.84
C LEU A 90 -14.94 -1.32 -3.17
N GLU A 91 -15.43 -0.77 -4.26
CA GLU A 91 -14.92 -0.98 -5.62
C GLU A 91 -14.53 0.32 -6.31
N ASN A 92 -13.90 0.16 -7.49
CA ASN A 92 -13.39 1.28 -8.28
C ASN A 92 -12.52 2.25 -7.46
N ILE A 93 -11.77 1.70 -6.51
CA ILE A 93 -10.93 2.49 -5.63
C ILE A 93 -9.80 3.13 -6.44
N GLY A 94 -9.80 4.47 -6.48
CA GLY A 94 -8.65 5.26 -6.87
C GLY A 94 -7.84 5.64 -5.63
N SER A 95 -6.52 5.58 -5.72
CA SER A 95 -5.62 6.01 -4.65
C SER A 95 -4.48 6.85 -5.19
N ARG A 96 -4.10 7.85 -4.42
CA ARG A 96 -2.89 8.65 -4.64
C ARG A 96 -2.08 8.70 -3.38
N VAL A 97 -0.77 8.59 -3.50
CA VAL A 97 0.18 8.70 -2.40
C VAL A 97 1.21 9.78 -2.68
N THR A 98 1.48 10.62 -1.68
CA THR A 98 2.54 11.63 -1.75
C THR A 98 3.46 11.47 -0.55
N TYR A 99 4.77 11.36 -0.82
CA TYR A 99 5.78 11.29 0.22
C TYR A 99 6.27 12.70 0.54
N HIS A 100 6.17 13.09 1.80
CA HIS A 100 6.71 14.34 2.33
C HIS A 100 7.88 14.02 3.26
N VAL A 101 9.00 14.71 3.05
CA VAL A 101 10.12 14.69 3.98
C VAL A 101 9.97 15.90 4.91
N ILE A 102 9.78 15.63 6.20
CA ILE A 102 9.64 16.61 7.27
C ILE A 102 10.94 16.64 8.07
N ASP A 103 11.22 17.72 8.80
CA ASP A 103 12.37 17.87 9.70
C ASP A 103 13.77 17.80 9.06
N GLY A 104 13.85 18.10 7.76
CA GLY A 104 15.13 18.29 7.08
C GLY A 104 15.84 16.98 6.74
N ILE A 105 17.11 17.14 6.44
CA ILE A 105 17.86 16.13 5.65
C ILE A 105 18.79 15.31 6.54
N GLU A 106 19.18 15.80 7.70
CA GLU A 106 20.08 15.08 8.60
C GLU A 106 19.35 14.08 9.51
N HIS A 107 18.10 14.39 9.84
CA HIS A 107 17.20 13.55 10.62
C HIS A 107 15.85 13.46 9.90
N PRO A 108 15.78 12.71 8.77
CA PRO A 108 14.57 12.67 7.96
C PRO A 108 13.42 12.03 8.73
N LYS A 109 12.26 12.67 8.64
CA LYS A 109 10.97 12.12 9.03
C LYS A 109 10.09 12.11 7.79
N PHE A 110 9.40 11.01 7.54
CA PHE A 110 8.50 10.89 6.40
C PHE A 110 7.04 10.99 6.85
N LEU A 111 6.23 11.60 5.97
CA LEU A 111 4.79 11.51 6.02
C LEU A 111 4.29 10.98 4.68
N LEU A 112 3.61 9.85 4.70
CA LEU A 112 2.86 9.31 3.57
C LEU A 112 1.44 9.87 3.63
N ASP A 113 1.10 10.82 2.75
CA ASP A 113 -0.25 11.38 2.60
C ASP A 113 -0.98 10.59 1.51
N ILE A 114 -1.96 9.77 1.91
CA ILE A 114 -2.68 8.84 1.04
C ILE A 114 -4.15 9.27 0.94
N LYS A 115 -4.63 9.47 -0.28
CA LYS A 115 -6.02 9.81 -0.57
C LYS A 115 -6.68 8.69 -1.34
N ILE A 116 -7.79 8.19 -0.82
CA ILE A 116 -8.53 7.07 -1.37
C ILE A 116 -9.95 7.53 -1.70
N LYS A 117 -10.42 7.20 -2.91
CA LYS A 117 -11.82 7.37 -3.32
C LYS A 117 -12.37 6.05 -3.83
N GLY A 118 -13.55 5.67 -3.37
CA GLY A 118 -14.17 4.42 -3.78
C GLY A 118 -15.70 4.49 -3.71
N PHE A 119 -16.34 3.47 -4.24
CA PHE A 119 -17.80 3.32 -4.25
C PHE A 119 -18.19 2.10 -3.43
N ILE A 120 -19.30 2.18 -2.72
CA ILE A 120 -19.91 0.99 -2.10
C ILE A 120 -20.60 0.20 -3.20
N ASN A 121 -20.15 -1.06 -3.40
CA ASN A 121 -20.79 -1.97 -4.37
C ASN A 121 -21.71 -2.97 -3.69
N GLU A 122 -21.30 -3.52 -2.55
CA GLU A 122 -22.07 -4.51 -1.81
C GLU A 122 -22.12 -4.19 -0.31
N VAL A 123 -23.31 -4.35 0.25
CA VAL A 123 -23.56 -4.35 1.70
C VAL A 123 -24.30 -5.65 2.00
N GLN A 124 -23.74 -6.50 2.87
CA GLN A 124 -24.37 -7.79 3.19
C GLN A 124 -25.74 -7.65 3.85
N ASN A 125 -25.94 -6.56 4.62
CA ASN A 125 -27.21 -6.32 5.29
C ASN A 125 -27.99 -5.20 4.59
N ILE A 126 -29.08 -5.57 3.95
CA ILE A 126 -30.00 -4.65 3.25
C ILE A 126 -30.61 -3.59 4.20
N ASN A 127 -30.59 -3.83 5.52
CA ASN A 127 -31.17 -2.91 6.50
C ASN A 127 -30.19 -1.81 6.96
N LEU A 128 -28.95 -1.81 6.50
CA LEU A 128 -28.01 -0.73 6.79
C LEU A 128 -28.40 0.50 5.96
N MET A 129 -29.07 1.45 6.58
CA MET A 129 -29.39 2.72 5.93
C MET A 129 -28.09 3.52 5.73
N LEU A 130 -27.62 3.56 4.51
CA LEU A 130 -26.49 4.40 4.11
C LEU A 130 -26.98 5.86 4.08
N ASN A 131 -26.57 6.64 5.05
CA ASN A 131 -26.80 8.08 5.09
C ASN A 131 -25.46 8.79 5.37
N GLY A 132 -25.41 10.11 5.15
CA GLY A 132 -24.18 10.88 5.28
C GLY A 132 -23.43 10.66 6.61
N PRO A 133 -24.06 10.67 7.79
CA PRO A 133 -23.44 10.36 9.07
C PRO A 133 -22.85 8.94 9.16
N VAL A 134 -23.54 7.94 8.64
CA VAL A 134 -23.09 6.54 8.62
C VAL A 134 -21.87 6.41 7.70
N ILE A 135 -21.90 6.99 6.50
CA ILE A 135 -20.79 6.98 5.56
C ILE A 135 -19.55 7.64 6.17
N LYS A 136 -19.71 8.80 6.81
CA LYS A 136 -18.59 9.46 7.49
C LYS A 136 -18.01 8.66 8.65
N SER A 137 -18.85 7.90 9.36
CA SER A 137 -18.34 6.98 10.39
C SER A 137 -17.57 5.82 9.78
N MET A 138 -18.03 5.27 8.66
CA MET A 138 -17.35 4.22 7.91
C MET A 138 -16.00 4.68 7.37
N GLU A 139 -15.94 5.88 6.77
CA GLU A 139 -14.70 6.49 6.30
C GLU A 139 -13.67 6.55 7.43
N LYS A 140 -14.04 7.09 8.59
CA LYS A 140 -13.16 7.21 9.76
C LYS A 140 -12.67 5.87 10.31
N ASP A 141 -13.55 4.87 10.37
CA ASP A 141 -13.16 3.55 10.86
C ASP A 141 -12.21 2.87 9.87
N PHE A 142 -12.45 3.06 8.58
CA PHE A 142 -11.58 2.53 7.53
C PHE A 142 -10.22 3.24 7.49
N GLU A 143 -10.18 4.58 7.59
CA GLU A 143 -8.95 5.36 7.72
C GLU A 143 -8.08 4.85 8.86
N LYS A 144 -8.65 4.72 10.06
CA LYS A 144 -7.92 4.23 11.25
C LYS A 144 -7.40 2.81 11.06
N SER A 145 -8.22 1.92 10.51
CA SER A 145 -7.83 0.53 10.28
C SER A 145 -6.70 0.42 9.27
N LEU A 146 -6.79 1.12 8.14
CA LEU A 146 -5.74 1.15 7.12
C LEU A 146 -4.46 1.79 7.65
N GLN A 147 -4.58 2.92 8.37
CA GLN A 147 -3.43 3.60 8.95
C GLN A 147 -2.64 2.69 9.89
N ALA A 148 -3.32 1.99 10.79
CA ALA A 148 -2.68 1.05 11.70
C ALA A 148 -1.96 -0.09 10.95
N GLN A 149 -2.62 -0.68 9.94
CA GLN A 149 -2.05 -1.76 9.13
C GLN A 149 -0.85 -1.28 8.29
N CYS A 150 -0.90 -0.06 7.76
CA CYS A 150 0.22 0.53 7.01
C CYS A 150 1.42 0.80 7.93
N ILE A 151 1.21 1.34 9.13
CA ILE A 151 2.27 1.59 10.11
C ILE A 151 2.92 0.27 10.52
N GLU A 152 2.14 -0.75 10.90
CA GLU A 152 2.65 -2.08 11.23
C GLU A 152 3.50 -2.70 10.10
N MET A 153 3.07 -2.50 8.86
CA MET A 153 3.81 -2.97 7.69
C MET A 153 5.15 -2.24 7.52
N ILE A 154 5.17 -0.92 7.72
CA ILE A 154 6.40 -0.11 7.67
C ILE A 154 7.37 -0.53 8.77
N GLU A 155 6.89 -0.68 10.00
CA GLU A 155 7.70 -1.14 11.14
C GLU A 155 8.34 -2.51 10.84
N ARG A 156 7.57 -3.44 10.25
CA ARG A 156 8.07 -4.75 9.81
C ARG A 156 9.19 -4.64 8.76
N PHE A 157 9.05 -3.72 7.78
CA PHE A 157 10.12 -3.46 6.81
C PHE A 157 11.37 -2.88 7.47
N GLN A 158 11.21 -1.98 8.43
CA GLN A 158 12.30 -1.39 9.19
C GLN A 158 13.03 -2.42 10.06
N GLU A 159 12.30 -3.32 10.73
CA GLU A 159 12.88 -4.45 11.48
C GLU A 159 13.71 -5.38 10.59
N LEU A 160 13.22 -5.63 9.37
CA LEU A 160 13.91 -6.44 8.36
C LEU A 160 15.01 -5.68 7.63
N LYS A 161 15.16 -4.37 7.86
CA LYS A 161 16.10 -3.46 7.20
C LYS A 161 15.97 -3.44 5.68
N ILE A 162 14.75 -3.59 5.18
CA ILE A 162 14.43 -3.47 3.75
C ILE A 162 13.55 -2.25 3.52
N ASP A 163 13.78 -1.54 2.42
CA ASP A 163 13.01 -0.36 2.01
C ASP A 163 12.27 -0.59 0.67
N PRO A 164 11.25 -1.45 0.63
CA PRO A 164 10.50 -1.68 -0.60
C PRO A 164 9.62 -0.50 -1.01
N LEU A 165 9.37 0.45 -0.11
CA LEU A 165 8.70 1.71 -0.43
C LEU A 165 9.62 2.65 -1.20
N GLY A 166 10.94 2.57 -0.97
CA GLY A 166 11.95 3.41 -1.62
C GLY A 166 12.05 4.80 -1.01
N LEU A 167 11.88 4.90 0.31
CA LEU A 167 12.01 6.16 1.04
C LEU A 167 13.42 6.74 0.91
N GLY A 168 14.45 5.88 0.94
CA GLY A 168 15.83 6.28 0.71
C GLY A 168 16.06 6.77 -0.71
N ASN A 169 15.47 6.14 -1.70
CA ASN A 169 15.55 6.59 -3.09
C ASN A 169 14.81 7.93 -3.30
N ASP A 170 13.66 8.14 -2.65
CA ASP A 170 12.98 9.44 -2.64
C ASP A 170 13.87 10.52 -2.01
N LEU A 171 14.51 10.22 -0.88
CA LEU A 171 15.45 11.12 -0.22
C LEU A 171 16.65 11.44 -1.12
N LYS A 172 17.24 10.43 -1.79
CA LYS A 172 18.33 10.59 -2.74
C LYS A 172 17.97 11.54 -3.88
N ASN A 173 16.76 11.41 -4.44
CA ASN A 173 16.30 12.26 -5.53
C ASN A 173 16.10 13.74 -5.11
N ARG A 174 16.02 14.00 -3.81
CA ARG A 174 15.89 15.35 -3.24
C ARG A 174 17.23 15.94 -2.79
N ARG A 175 18.33 15.20 -2.91
CA ARG A 175 19.66 15.55 -2.36
C ARG A 175 20.79 15.33 -3.33
N GLU A 176 21.73 16.27 -3.36
CA GLU A 176 22.99 16.11 -4.10
C GLU A 176 23.99 15.16 -3.40
N ASN A 177 23.94 15.03 -2.07
CA ASN A 177 24.90 14.27 -1.27
C ASN A 177 24.21 13.16 -0.45
N PHE A 178 23.55 12.22 -1.11
CA PHE A 178 22.98 11.06 -0.47
C PHE A 178 24.08 10.04 -0.14
N ASP A 179 24.12 9.58 1.11
CA ASP A 179 25.04 8.52 1.58
C ASP A 179 24.20 7.26 1.90
N LEU A 180 24.33 6.24 1.04
CA LEU A 180 23.60 5.00 1.18
C LEU A 180 23.90 4.30 2.52
N LYS A 181 25.17 4.24 2.92
CA LYS A 181 25.54 3.56 4.16
C LYS A 181 24.95 4.24 5.39
N LYS A 182 24.96 5.57 5.39
CA LYS A 182 24.31 6.35 6.45
C LYS A 182 22.79 6.13 6.45
N TRP A 183 22.18 5.99 5.27
CA TRP A 183 20.75 5.66 5.16
C TRP A 183 20.44 4.28 5.74
N GLU A 184 21.18 3.25 5.36
CA GLU A 184 21.02 1.89 5.88
C GLU A 184 21.13 1.82 7.41
N ASP A 185 22.04 2.61 8.00
CA ASP A 185 22.23 2.68 9.46
C ASP A 185 21.04 3.35 10.17
N VAL A 186 20.42 4.38 9.58
CA VAL A 186 19.34 5.15 10.22
C VAL A 186 17.93 4.66 9.88
N TYR A 187 17.73 4.04 8.71
CA TYR A 187 16.42 3.61 8.22
C TYR A 187 15.59 2.80 9.22
N PRO A 188 16.16 1.87 10.01
CA PRO A 188 15.40 1.11 10.99
C PRO A 188 14.70 1.96 12.07
N THR A 189 15.14 3.20 12.25
CA THR A 189 14.63 4.12 13.29
C THR A 189 14.05 5.41 12.73
N VAL A 190 13.99 5.56 11.40
CA VAL A 190 13.41 6.73 10.75
C VAL A 190 11.92 6.82 11.06
N PRO A 191 11.44 7.93 11.64
CA PRO A 191 10.01 8.09 11.85
C PRO A 191 9.26 8.19 10.52
N VAL A 192 8.23 7.35 10.37
CA VAL A 192 7.35 7.36 9.21
C VAL A 192 5.91 7.45 9.66
N ASP A 193 5.30 8.60 9.47
CA ASP A 193 3.88 8.80 9.72
C ASP A 193 3.07 8.47 8.47
N VAL A 194 1.86 7.96 8.65
CA VAL A 194 0.90 7.68 7.59
C VAL A 194 -0.37 8.46 7.87
N LYS A 195 -0.81 9.26 6.91
CA LYS A 195 -2.12 9.93 6.92
C LYS A 195 -2.95 9.38 5.79
N ILE A 196 -4.17 8.95 6.10
CA ILE A 196 -5.11 8.40 5.11
C ILE A 196 -6.40 9.21 5.16
N ASP A 197 -6.81 9.72 4.01
CA ASP A 197 -8.10 10.36 3.80
C ASP A 197 -8.93 9.48 2.86
N VAL A 198 -10.09 9.01 3.32
CA VAL A 198 -11.02 8.17 2.54
C VAL A 198 -12.27 8.96 2.20
N GLU A 199 -12.65 8.96 0.93
CA GLU A 199 -13.90 9.50 0.42
C GLU A 199 -14.72 8.36 -0.20
N ILE A 200 -15.84 8.02 0.43
CA ILE A 200 -16.80 7.04 -0.09
C ILE A 200 -17.87 7.80 -0.86
N ILE A 201 -17.92 7.56 -2.16
CA ILE A 201 -18.93 8.13 -3.04
C ILE A 201 -20.14 7.18 -3.06
N GLU A 202 -21.31 7.69 -2.74
CA GLU A 202 -22.56 6.93 -2.88
C GLU A 202 -22.79 6.58 -4.35
N THR A 203 -22.89 5.30 -4.68
CA THR A 203 -23.65 4.90 -5.84
C THR A 203 -25.08 4.67 -5.37
N GLY A 204 -26.05 5.28 -6.04
CA GLY A 204 -27.44 5.02 -5.74
C GLY A 204 -27.75 3.54 -5.84
N ILE A 205 -27.63 2.83 -4.71
CA ILE A 205 -28.27 1.55 -4.55
C ILE A 205 -29.76 1.89 -4.48
N THR A 206 -30.39 1.94 -5.65
CA THR A 206 -31.85 2.04 -5.74
C THR A 206 -32.42 0.77 -5.13
N SER A 207 -33.07 0.95 -3.99
CA SER A 207 -33.98 -0.01 -3.39
C SER A 207 -35.03 -0.54 -4.36
#